data_3bee526b0689effe307fbe755c08d806
#
_entry.id   3bee526b0689effe307fbe755c08d806
#
_cell.length_a   1.000
_cell.length_b   1.000
_cell.length_c   1.000
_cell.angle_alpha   90.00
_cell.angle_beta   90.00
_cell.angle_gamma   90.00
#
_symmetry.space_group_name_H-M   'P 1'
#
loop_
_entity.id
_entity.type
_entity.pdbx_description
1 polymer ?
#
loop_
_entity_poly.entity_id
_entity_poly.type
_entity_poly.pdbx_seq_one_letter_code
_entity_poly.pdbx_strand_id
1 'polypeptide(L)'
;MAIAQLQRQIAYDRLLERLYLADDQWIVKGATALLARDLGVRATIDVDLYRPQAGQSAEAQLRAAAQRDIGDWFRFDIGPAQPVTAGTTSRLPVTAVVGATVWVSFHVDLAGEDLRMTGRPDDVPPLARVLMPGIQQHGYRAYPLVDHIADKLAAIFERHGTLRAPSTRYKDLVDLVAILTKISVQADSQQQALESEAERRGLILPGQFDVPDHQLWDTGYRAEARRSLLTIASTLDEATGIVRPFADPLLERTAAGQWEPTTGRWSG
;
A
#
# COMPACT_ATOMS: atom_id res chain seq x y z
N MET A 1 10.98 3.99 16.74
CA MET A 1 11.31 3.85 15.28
C MET A 1 12.82 3.75 15.14
N ALA A 2 13.34 2.81 14.34
CA ALA A 2 14.78 2.70 14.10
C ALA A 2 15.27 3.87 13.22
N ILE A 3 16.49 4.37 13.49
CA ILE A 3 17.09 5.49 12.74
C ILE A 3 17.10 5.21 11.22
N ALA A 4 17.45 3.98 10.82
CA ALA A 4 17.46 3.59 9.41
C ALA A 4 16.07 3.67 8.74
N GLN A 5 14.99 3.44 9.49
CA GLN A 5 13.63 3.60 8.99
C GLN A 5 13.29 5.09 8.78
N LEU A 6 13.64 5.94 9.73
CA LEU A 6 13.44 7.38 9.62
C LEU A 6 14.25 7.98 8.45
N GLN A 7 15.52 7.58 8.30
CA GLN A 7 16.35 8.01 7.17
C GLN A 7 15.71 7.64 5.82
N ARG A 8 15.11 6.45 5.72
CA ARG A 8 14.42 6.00 4.52
C ARG A 8 13.16 6.81 4.26
N GLN A 9 12.34 7.04 5.28
CA GLN A 9 11.13 7.86 5.16
C GLN A 9 11.45 9.30 4.73
N ILE A 10 12.51 9.90 5.25
CA ILE A 10 12.97 11.22 4.81
C ILE A 10 13.34 11.19 3.31
N ALA A 11 14.08 10.18 2.86
CA ALA A 11 14.44 10.07 1.44
C ALA A 11 13.19 9.88 0.55
N TYR A 12 12.20 9.11 1.00
CA TYR A 12 10.91 8.99 0.30
C TYR A 12 10.20 10.33 0.20
N ASP A 13 10.09 11.06 1.31
CA ASP A 13 9.46 12.38 1.34
C ASP A 13 10.17 13.34 0.37
N ARG A 14 11.50 13.34 0.32
CA ARG A 14 12.25 14.22 -0.59
C ARG A 14 12.09 13.85 -2.07
N LEU A 15 11.94 12.55 -2.39
CA LEU A 15 11.61 12.13 -3.75
C LEU A 15 10.17 12.49 -4.11
N LEU A 16 9.22 12.18 -3.24
CA LEU A 16 7.80 12.47 -3.45
C LEU A 16 7.54 13.98 -3.61
N GLU A 17 8.20 14.81 -2.81
CA GLU A 17 8.12 16.28 -2.95
C GLU A 17 8.45 16.73 -4.38
N ARG A 18 9.51 16.18 -4.99
CA ARG A 18 9.90 16.49 -6.38
C ARG A 18 8.83 16.09 -7.38
N LEU A 19 8.19 14.93 -7.15
CA LEU A 19 7.11 14.44 -8.00
C LEU A 19 5.90 15.37 -7.96
N TYR A 20 5.43 15.72 -6.76
CA TYR A 20 4.24 16.55 -6.57
C TYR A 20 4.47 18.01 -6.97
N LEU A 21 5.68 18.54 -6.84
CA LEU A 21 6.04 19.84 -7.40
C LEU A 21 6.10 19.85 -8.94
N ALA A 22 6.25 18.68 -9.57
CA ALA A 22 6.22 18.55 -11.01
C ALA A 22 4.78 18.36 -11.53
N ASP A 23 4.01 17.54 -10.84
CA ASP A 23 2.67 17.13 -11.25
C ASP A 23 1.92 16.50 -10.06
N ASP A 24 0.69 16.90 -9.83
CA ASP A 24 -0.17 16.42 -8.74
C ASP A 24 -0.93 15.10 -9.05
N GLN A 25 -0.69 14.52 -10.24
CA GLN A 25 -1.36 13.29 -10.67
C GLN A 25 -0.77 12.02 -10.04
N TRP A 26 0.32 12.13 -9.30
CA TRP A 26 0.93 10.99 -8.63
C TRP A 26 0.07 10.48 -7.47
N ILE A 27 0.03 9.16 -7.30
CA ILE A 27 -0.72 8.49 -6.23
C ILE A 27 0.20 7.49 -5.55
N VAL A 28 0.37 7.67 -4.23
CA VAL A 28 1.14 6.75 -3.39
C VAL A 28 0.26 5.55 -3.02
N LYS A 29 0.80 4.34 -3.15
CA LYS A 29 0.12 3.07 -2.87
C LYS A 29 0.82 2.26 -1.78
N GLY A 30 0.37 1.02 -1.61
CA GLY A 30 1.02 0.00 -0.83
C GLY A 30 1.27 0.39 0.63
N ALA A 31 2.34 -0.17 1.20
CA ALA A 31 2.70 0.11 2.59
C ALA A 31 3.08 1.57 2.84
N THR A 32 3.59 2.27 1.82
CA THR A 32 3.92 3.70 1.90
C THR A 32 2.67 4.54 2.15
N ALA A 33 1.56 4.27 1.45
CA ALA A 33 0.28 4.94 1.69
C ALA A 33 -0.30 4.66 3.09
N LEU A 34 -0.11 3.44 3.62
CA LEU A 34 -0.52 3.11 4.98
C LEU A 34 0.33 3.83 6.03
N LEU A 35 1.65 3.95 5.81
CA LEU A 35 2.52 4.74 6.69
C LEU A 35 2.09 6.21 6.73
N ALA A 36 1.77 6.81 5.59
CA ALA A 36 1.32 8.19 5.53
C ALA A 36 0.00 8.42 6.30
N ARG A 37 -0.88 7.41 6.36
CA ARG A 37 -2.13 7.42 7.14
C ARG A 37 -1.96 7.07 8.63
N ASP A 38 -0.73 6.86 9.11
CA ASP A 38 -0.47 6.39 10.47
C ASP A 38 -1.03 4.97 10.76
N LEU A 39 -1.23 4.21 9.70
CA LEU A 39 -1.70 2.82 9.75
C LEU A 39 -0.57 1.81 9.55
N GLY A 40 0.63 2.28 9.24
CA GLY A 40 1.77 1.43 8.95
C GLY A 40 2.25 0.68 10.18
N VAL A 41 2.08 -0.63 10.18
CA VAL A 41 2.53 -1.54 11.25
C VAL A 41 3.82 -2.28 10.88
N ARG A 42 4.34 -2.07 9.68
CA ARG A 42 5.57 -2.70 9.20
C ARG A 42 6.46 -1.73 8.44
N ALA A 43 7.75 -1.98 8.47
CA ALA A 43 8.69 -1.24 7.63
C ALA A 43 8.45 -1.59 6.15
N THR A 44 8.60 -0.61 5.28
CA THR A 44 8.70 -0.82 3.84
C THR A 44 10.05 -0.38 3.33
N ILE A 45 10.55 -1.08 2.32
CA ILE A 45 11.77 -0.74 1.58
C ILE A 45 11.47 -0.27 0.16
N ASP A 46 10.20 -0.30 -0.22
CA ASP A 46 9.72 0.07 -1.54
C ASP A 46 8.73 1.23 -1.42
N VAL A 47 8.68 2.08 -2.46
CA VAL A 47 7.68 3.12 -2.65
C VAL A 47 6.81 2.71 -3.83
N ASP A 48 5.55 2.38 -3.53
CA ASP A 48 4.59 2.02 -4.57
C ASP A 48 3.93 3.28 -5.11
N LEU A 49 4.03 3.52 -6.40
CA LEU A 49 3.48 4.69 -7.08
C LEU A 49 2.57 4.28 -8.25
N TYR A 50 1.57 5.08 -8.46
CA TYR A 50 0.73 5.05 -9.65
C TYR A 50 0.60 6.47 -10.22
N ARG A 51 0.49 6.56 -11.54
CA ARG A 51 0.14 7.78 -12.24
C ARG A 51 -0.74 7.43 -13.44
N PRO A 52 -1.95 8.03 -13.57
CA PRO A 52 -2.73 7.92 -14.78
C PRO A 52 -1.91 8.46 -15.96
N GLN A 53 -1.81 7.72 -17.04
CA GLN A 53 -1.00 8.16 -18.18
C GLN A 53 -1.74 9.19 -19.01
N ALA A 54 -1.04 10.29 -19.31
CA ALA A 54 -1.39 11.20 -20.38
C ALA A 54 -0.08 11.71 -21.01
N GLY A 55 0.30 11.14 -22.12
CA GLY A 55 1.45 11.58 -22.90
C GLY A 55 2.77 10.86 -22.59
N GLN A 56 3.61 11.41 -21.72
CA GLN A 56 4.86 10.75 -21.35
C GLN A 56 4.67 9.58 -20.39
N SER A 57 5.50 8.54 -20.48
CA SER A 57 5.45 7.41 -19.55
C SER A 57 5.72 7.87 -18.10
N ALA A 58 5.07 7.21 -17.13
CA ALA A 58 5.26 7.48 -15.71
C ALA A 58 6.75 7.36 -15.30
N GLU A 59 7.49 6.43 -15.91
CA GLU A 59 8.92 6.29 -15.68
C GLU A 59 9.71 7.53 -16.14
N ALA A 60 9.45 8.04 -17.33
CA ALA A 60 10.14 9.23 -17.84
C ALA A 60 9.89 10.45 -16.95
N GLN A 61 8.67 10.60 -16.47
CA GLN A 61 8.31 11.70 -15.58
C GLN A 61 8.92 11.55 -14.18
N LEU A 62 8.96 10.33 -13.63
CA LEU A 62 9.66 10.04 -12.38
C LEU A 62 11.14 10.43 -12.49
N ARG A 63 11.81 10.02 -13.58
CA ARG A 63 13.23 10.36 -13.83
C ARG A 63 13.45 11.85 -13.94
N ALA A 64 12.61 12.54 -14.69
CA ALA A 64 12.70 14.00 -14.86
C ALA A 64 12.46 14.74 -13.54
N ALA A 65 11.45 14.35 -12.77
CA ALA A 65 11.15 14.94 -11.46
C ALA A 65 12.28 14.71 -10.45
N ALA A 66 12.85 13.51 -10.41
CA ALA A 66 13.95 13.15 -9.50
C ALA A 66 15.21 14.02 -9.69
N GLN A 67 15.43 14.56 -10.90
CA GLN A 67 16.57 15.44 -11.22
C GLN A 67 16.34 16.90 -10.78
N ARG A 68 15.15 17.26 -10.31
CA ARG A 68 14.87 18.64 -9.89
C ARG A 68 15.67 18.98 -8.63
N ASP A 69 16.35 20.12 -8.66
CA ASP A 69 16.91 20.73 -7.46
C ASP A 69 15.80 21.52 -6.75
N ILE A 70 15.51 21.16 -5.51
CA ILE A 70 14.54 21.85 -4.65
C ILE A 70 15.19 22.42 -3.40
N GLY A 71 16.53 22.55 -3.39
CA GLY A 71 17.30 23.17 -2.32
C GLY A 71 17.47 22.32 -1.05
N ASP A 72 17.25 21.00 -1.11
CA ASP A 72 17.26 20.10 0.05
C ASP A 72 18.50 19.19 0.14
N TRP A 73 19.51 19.46 -0.67
CA TRP A 73 20.78 18.70 -0.80
C TRP A 73 20.64 17.25 -1.25
N PHE A 74 19.43 16.72 -1.44
CA PHE A 74 19.21 15.37 -1.95
C PHE A 74 19.36 15.33 -3.47
N ARG A 75 20.00 14.28 -3.96
CA ARG A 75 20.00 13.84 -5.36
C ARG A 75 19.56 12.40 -5.41
N PHE A 76 18.91 12.01 -6.51
CA PHE A 76 18.38 10.67 -6.71
C PHE A 76 18.92 10.10 -8.02
N ASP A 77 19.66 9.01 -7.89
CA ASP A 77 20.12 8.22 -9.04
C ASP A 77 19.13 7.07 -9.23
N ILE A 78 18.48 7.04 -10.40
CA ILE A 78 17.49 6.02 -10.74
C ILE A 78 18.07 5.06 -11.76
N GLY A 79 18.25 3.81 -11.39
CA GLY A 79 18.76 2.75 -12.24
C GLY A 79 17.74 2.29 -13.31
N PRO A 80 18.12 1.33 -14.17
CA PRO A 80 17.25 0.79 -15.21
C PRO A 80 16.02 0.10 -14.61
N ALA A 81 14.87 0.26 -15.27
CA ALA A 81 13.64 -0.40 -14.89
C ALA A 81 13.77 -1.92 -15.08
N GLN A 82 13.23 -2.67 -14.13
CA GLN A 82 13.18 -4.13 -14.14
C GLN A 82 11.71 -4.56 -14.14
N PRO A 83 11.29 -5.48 -15.03
CA PRO A 83 9.93 -6.01 -15.01
C PRO A 83 9.74 -6.83 -13.72
N VAL A 84 8.63 -6.60 -13.04
CA VAL A 84 8.21 -7.46 -11.92
C VAL A 84 7.41 -8.63 -12.48
N THR A 85 7.76 -9.83 -12.10
CA THR A 85 7.34 -11.12 -12.71
C THR A 85 5.81 -11.38 -12.72
N ALA A 86 5.01 -10.55 -12.09
CA ALA A 86 3.56 -10.69 -12.06
C ALA A 86 2.88 -9.34 -12.35
N GLY A 87 2.73 -9.00 -13.64
CA GLY A 87 1.92 -7.86 -14.05
C GLY A 87 2.66 -6.76 -14.79
N THR A 88 2.00 -5.62 -14.92
CA THR A 88 2.47 -4.43 -15.65
C THR A 88 3.35 -3.49 -14.79
N THR A 89 3.72 -3.93 -13.58
CA THR A 89 4.53 -3.13 -12.65
C THR A 89 6.00 -3.12 -13.05
N SER A 90 6.60 -1.94 -13.08
CA SER A 90 8.06 -1.75 -13.29
C SER A 90 8.73 -1.37 -11.97
N ARG A 91 9.80 -2.07 -11.63
CA ARG A 91 10.63 -1.78 -10.45
C ARG A 91 11.87 -0.99 -10.83
N LEU A 92 12.07 0.18 -10.22
CA LEU A 92 13.22 1.04 -10.44
C LEU A 92 14.06 1.12 -9.17
N PRO A 93 15.34 0.70 -9.19
CA PRO A 93 16.25 0.94 -8.08
C PRO A 93 16.57 2.43 -7.98
N VAL A 94 16.53 2.96 -6.77
CA VAL A 94 16.77 4.37 -6.47
C VAL A 94 17.84 4.48 -5.39
N THR A 95 18.84 5.33 -5.63
CA THR A 95 19.85 5.69 -4.63
C THR A 95 19.72 7.17 -4.30
N ALA A 96 19.39 7.46 -3.04
CA ALA A 96 19.38 8.82 -2.51
C ALA A 96 20.79 9.18 -2.00
N VAL A 97 21.29 10.35 -2.41
CA VAL A 97 22.62 10.86 -2.07
C VAL A 97 22.48 12.26 -1.47
N VAL A 98 23.22 12.54 -0.40
CA VAL A 98 23.34 13.87 0.21
C VAL A 98 24.79 14.30 0.15
N GLY A 99 25.06 15.38 -0.58
CA GLY A 99 26.44 15.78 -0.88
C GLY A 99 27.17 14.69 -1.70
N ALA A 100 28.21 14.09 -1.11
CA ALA A 100 28.99 12.98 -1.70
C ALA A 100 28.68 11.62 -1.06
N THR A 101 27.72 11.56 -0.11
CA THR A 101 27.47 10.35 0.69
C THR A 101 26.15 9.70 0.26
N VAL A 102 26.17 8.39 0.03
CA VAL A 102 24.95 7.61 -0.14
C VAL A 102 24.17 7.64 1.19
N TRP A 103 22.93 8.18 1.11
CA TRP A 103 22.03 8.25 2.25
C TRP A 103 21.28 6.95 2.47
N VAL A 104 20.64 6.43 1.41
CA VAL A 104 19.91 5.16 1.42
C VAL A 104 19.60 4.72 -0.02
N SER A 105 19.48 3.40 -0.23
CA SER A 105 18.95 2.82 -1.47
C SER A 105 17.60 2.14 -1.19
N PHE A 106 16.70 2.22 -2.17
CA PHE A 106 15.35 1.65 -2.13
C PHE A 106 14.84 1.38 -3.54
N HIS A 107 13.61 0.90 -3.68
CA HIS A 107 12.97 0.74 -4.98
C HIS A 107 11.71 1.61 -5.09
N VAL A 108 11.42 2.02 -6.31
CA VAL A 108 10.12 2.56 -6.69
C VAL A 108 9.44 1.54 -7.57
N ASP A 109 8.26 1.09 -7.16
CA ASP A 109 7.40 0.21 -7.94
C ASP A 109 6.31 1.05 -8.61
N LEU A 110 6.38 1.15 -9.94
CA LEU A 110 5.38 1.85 -10.75
C LEU A 110 4.29 0.88 -11.17
N ALA A 111 3.08 1.08 -10.68
CA ALA A 111 1.92 0.31 -11.10
C ALA A 111 1.56 0.61 -12.56
N GLY A 112 1.11 -0.42 -13.27
CA GLY A 112 0.69 -0.32 -14.67
C GLY A 112 -0.64 0.40 -14.87
N GLU A 113 -1.03 0.55 -16.13
CA GLU A 113 -2.21 1.31 -16.56
C GLU A 113 -3.55 0.65 -16.22
N ASP A 114 -3.55 -0.63 -15.90
CA ASP A 114 -4.71 -1.44 -15.56
C ASP A 114 -5.25 -1.19 -14.15
N LEU A 115 -4.61 -0.30 -13.38
CA LEU A 115 -5.07 0.06 -12.05
C LEU A 115 -6.41 0.78 -12.12
N ARG A 116 -7.38 0.28 -11.37
CA ARG A 116 -8.68 0.92 -11.19
C ARG A 116 -8.78 1.56 -9.80
N MET A 117 -9.49 2.66 -9.71
CA MET A 117 -9.88 3.31 -8.48
C MET A 117 -11.38 3.57 -8.52
N THR A 118 -12.09 3.10 -7.51
CA THR A 118 -13.54 3.37 -7.33
C THR A 118 -13.75 4.57 -6.43
N GLY A 119 -12.87 4.75 -5.43
CA GLY A 119 -12.82 5.92 -4.56
C GLY A 119 -12.02 7.08 -5.14
N ARG A 120 -12.03 8.19 -4.43
CA ARG A 120 -11.12 9.33 -4.70
C ARG A 120 -9.85 9.16 -3.89
N PRO A 121 -8.67 9.52 -4.46
CA PRO A 121 -7.44 9.55 -3.67
C PRO A 121 -7.58 10.44 -2.43
N ASP A 122 -7.03 9.97 -1.31
CA ASP A 122 -7.05 10.69 -0.05
C ASP A 122 -5.82 11.59 0.06
N ASP A 123 -5.99 12.80 0.60
CA ASP A 123 -4.85 13.64 0.96
C ASP A 123 -4.25 13.14 2.29
N VAL A 124 -2.95 12.86 2.28
CA VAL A 124 -2.22 12.33 3.43
C VAL A 124 -0.98 13.17 3.75
N PRO A 125 -0.56 13.24 5.03
CA PRO A 125 0.64 13.98 5.42
C PRO A 125 1.93 13.27 4.94
N PRO A 126 3.09 13.96 5.06
CA PRO A 126 4.40 13.36 4.84
C PRO A 126 4.68 12.17 5.76
N LEU A 127 5.55 11.26 5.33
CA LEU A 127 5.88 10.01 6.03
C LEU A 127 6.70 10.24 7.31
N ALA A 128 7.77 11.01 7.18
CA ALA A 128 8.74 11.19 8.27
C ALA A 128 8.24 12.16 9.34
N ARG A 129 7.36 13.08 8.98
CA ARG A 129 6.87 14.16 9.87
C ARG A 129 7.99 14.92 10.59
N VAL A 130 9.14 15.05 9.91
CA VAL A 130 10.32 15.76 10.43
C VAL A 130 10.33 17.18 9.88
N LEU A 131 10.32 18.14 10.77
CA LEU A 131 10.48 19.55 10.39
C LEU A 131 11.96 19.86 10.20
N MET A 132 12.34 20.21 8.98
CA MET A 132 13.69 20.65 8.63
C MET A 132 13.66 22.16 8.37
N PRO A 133 14.41 22.98 9.13
CA PRO A 133 14.43 24.43 8.89
C PRO A 133 14.77 24.79 7.45
N GLY A 134 13.95 25.63 6.82
CA GLY A 134 14.17 26.08 5.44
C GLY A 134 13.78 25.08 4.35
N ILE A 135 13.30 23.87 4.71
CA ILE A 135 12.86 22.87 3.76
C ILE A 135 11.34 22.69 3.88
N GLN A 136 10.65 22.94 2.77
CA GLN A 136 9.21 22.68 2.69
C GLN A 136 8.95 21.19 2.40
N GLN A 137 7.86 20.70 2.97
CA GLN A 137 7.37 19.35 2.77
C GLN A 137 5.84 19.39 2.72
N HIS A 138 5.29 18.99 1.58
CA HIS A 138 3.85 18.88 1.38
C HIS A 138 3.38 17.44 1.65
N GLY A 139 2.05 17.28 1.73
CA GLY A 139 1.44 15.95 1.76
C GLY A 139 1.33 15.32 0.38
N TYR A 140 0.72 14.15 0.34
CA TYR A 140 0.59 13.33 -0.86
C TYR A 140 -0.86 12.94 -1.12
N ARG A 141 -1.12 12.49 -2.34
CA ARG A 141 -2.38 11.80 -2.69
C ARG A 141 -2.14 10.30 -2.56
N ALA A 142 -2.89 9.66 -1.68
CA ALA A 142 -2.80 8.22 -1.45
C ALA A 142 -3.94 7.48 -2.16
N TYR A 143 -3.64 6.26 -2.60
CA TYR A 143 -4.62 5.34 -3.18
C TYR A 143 -5.83 5.20 -2.26
N PRO A 144 -7.08 5.27 -2.79
CA PRO A 144 -8.26 5.25 -1.94
C PRO A 144 -8.28 4.07 -0.99
N LEU A 145 -8.66 4.30 0.26
CA LEU A 145 -8.53 3.25 1.28
C LEU A 145 -9.45 2.05 0.99
N VAL A 146 -10.64 2.29 0.44
CA VAL A 146 -11.57 1.21 0.05
C VAL A 146 -10.98 0.32 -1.05
N ASP A 147 -10.32 0.91 -2.04
CA ASP A 147 -9.62 0.17 -3.09
C ASP A 147 -8.39 -0.56 -2.53
N HIS A 148 -7.70 0.03 -1.56
CA HIS A 148 -6.56 -0.61 -0.88
C HIS A 148 -6.98 -1.85 -0.08
N ILE A 149 -8.11 -1.79 0.63
CA ILE A 149 -8.70 -2.93 1.34
C ILE A 149 -9.13 -4.00 0.34
N ALA A 150 -9.81 -3.61 -0.74
CA ALA A 150 -10.26 -4.52 -1.79
C ALA A 150 -9.09 -5.27 -2.46
N ASP A 151 -8.01 -4.55 -2.82
CA ASP A 151 -6.79 -5.12 -3.39
C ASP A 151 -6.17 -6.19 -2.46
N LYS A 152 -6.13 -5.92 -1.15
CA LYS A 152 -5.60 -6.86 -0.17
C LYS A 152 -6.49 -8.09 0.04
N LEU A 153 -7.80 -7.92 0.13
CA LEU A 153 -8.75 -9.04 0.24
C LEU A 153 -8.65 -9.92 -1.01
N ALA A 154 -8.70 -9.34 -2.20
CA ALA A 154 -8.61 -10.06 -3.45
C ALA A 154 -7.27 -10.82 -3.58
N ALA A 155 -6.15 -10.19 -3.20
CA ALA A 155 -4.82 -10.81 -3.25
C ALA A 155 -4.68 -12.02 -2.29
N ILE A 156 -5.41 -12.04 -1.18
CA ILE A 156 -5.45 -13.21 -0.29
C ILE A 156 -6.17 -14.38 -0.96
N PHE A 157 -7.26 -14.13 -1.68
CA PHE A 157 -8.04 -15.18 -2.34
C PHE A 157 -7.40 -15.72 -3.62
N GLU A 158 -6.44 -15.00 -4.22
CA GLU A 158 -5.79 -15.41 -5.45
C GLU A 158 -5.11 -16.77 -5.33
N ARG A 159 -5.09 -17.47 -6.47
CA ARG A 159 -4.31 -18.69 -6.66
C ARG A 159 -3.46 -18.55 -7.90
N HIS A 160 -2.19 -18.88 -7.79
CA HIS A 160 -1.17 -18.57 -8.77
C HIS A 160 -0.73 -19.80 -9.60
N GLY A 161 -0.42 -19.54 -10.87
CA GLY A 161 0.13 -20.51 -11.80
C GLY A 161 -0.86 -21.62 -12.18
N THR A 162 -0.40 -22.56 -13.01
CA THR A 162 -1.19 -23.70 -13.52
C THR A 162 -1.61 -24.67 -12.42
N LEU A 163 -0.82 -24.77 -11.36
CA LEU A 163 -1.11 -25.62 -10.19
C LEU A 163 -2.04 -24.95 -9.16
N ARG A 164 -2.53 -23.74 -9.45
CA ARG A 164 -3.39 -22.97 -8.53
C ARG A 164 -2.83 -22.88 -7.10
N ALA A 165 -1.52 -22.62 -6.99
CA ALA A 165 -0.86 -22.49 -5.70
C ALA A 165 -1.53 -21.42 -4.85
N PRO A 166 -1.69 -21.64 -3.53
CA PRO A 166 -2.30 -20.67 -2.63
C PRO A 166 -1.46 -19.38 -2.57
N SER A 167 -2.15 -18.26 -2.41
CA SER A 167 -1.52 -16.97 -2.15
C SER A 167 -0.68 -17.03 -0.86
N THR A 168 0.45 -16.30 -0.85
CA THR A 168 1.33 -16.14 0.32
C THR A 168 1.38 -14.68 0.79
N ARG A 169 0.28 -13.96 0.60
CA ARG A 169 0.14 -12.53 0.88
C ARG A 169 -0.10 -12.25 2.38
N TYR A 170 0.69 -12.88 3.25
CA TYR A 170 0.59 -12.76 4.72
C TYR A 170 0.65 -11.31 5.21
N LYS A 171 1.46 -10.48 4.54
CA LYS A 171 1.59 -9.05 4.84
C LYS A 171 0.28 -8.30 4.64
N ASP A 172 -0.55 -8.72 3.67
CA ASP A 172 -1.82 -8.07 3.42
C ASP A 172 -2.82 -8.35 4.54
N LEU A 173 -2.78 -9.53 5.15
CA LEU A 173 -3.60 -9.81 6.34
C LEU A 173 -3.15 -8.96 7.55
N VAL A 174 -1.84 -8.78 7.75
CA VAL A 174 -1.30 -7.87 8.79
C VAL A 174 -1.79 -6.44 8.56
N ASP A 175 -1.73 -5.96 7.32
CA ASP A 175 -2.16 -4.62 6.95
C ASP A 175 -3.69 -4.47 7.12
N LEU A 176 -4.49 -5.47 6.74
CA LEU A 176 -5.96 -5.47 6.95
C LEU A 176 -6.32 -5.36 8.42
N VAL A 177 -5.70 -6.15 9.29
CA VAL A 177 -5.91 -6.04 10.74
C VAL A 177 -5.61 -4.64 11.25
N ALA A 178 -4.51 -4.02 10.79
CA ALA A 178 -4.15 -2.66 11.18
C ALA A 178 -5.16 -1.61 10.71
N ILE A 179 -5.68 -1.76 9.50
CA ILE A 179 -6.69 -0.86 8.94
C ILE A 179 -8.00 -1.00 9.70
N LEU A 180 -8.52 -2.22 9.78
CA LEU A 180 -9.87 -2.51 10.30
C LEU A 180 -10.04 -2.20 11.78
N THR A 181 -8.95 -2.13 12.52
CA THR A 181 -8.96 -1.76 13.95
C THR A 181 -8.83 -0.27 14.21
N LYS A 182 -8.65 0.54 13.15
CA LYS A 182 -8.41 1.98 13.31
C LYS A 182 -9.32 2.87 12.47
N ILE A 183 -9.80 2.38 11.32
CA ILE A 183 -10.46 3.22 10.32
C ILE A 183 -11.86 2.72 10.01
N SER A 184 -12.80 3.66 9.97
CA SER A 184 -14.17 3.43 9.51
C SER A 184 -14.25 3.55 7.99
N VAL A 185 -15.05 2.69 7.35
CA VAL A 185 -15.37 2.75 5.92
C VAL A 185 -16.85 2.54 5.68
N GLN A 186 -17.39 3.10 4.60
CA GLN A 186 -18.79 2.92 4.21
C GLN A 186 -18.98 1.59 3.45
N ALA A 187 -20.04 0.86 3.78
CA ALA A 187 -20.33 -0.45 3.20
C ALA A 187 -20.46 -0.39 1.68
N ASP A 188 -21.26 0.53 1.15
CA ASP A 188 -21.50 0.64 -0.30
C ASP A 188 -20.22 0.91 -1.09
N SER A 189 -19.38 1.83 -0.58
CA SER A 189 -18.10 2.15 -1.23
C SER A 189 -17.13 0.97 -1.18
N GLN A 190 -17.10 0.25 -0.06
CA GLN A 190 -16.24 -0.92 0.08
C GLN A 190 -16.71 -2.09 -0.77
N GLN A 191 -18.03 -2.29 -0.86
CA GLN A 191 -18.63 -3.30 -1.72
C GLN A 191 -18.28 -3.03 -3.19
N GLN A 192 -18.46 -1.79 -3.65
CA GLN A 192 -18.11 -1.38 -5.02
C GLN A 192 -16.62 -1.61 -5.32
N ALA A 193 -15.74 -1.26 -4.38
CA ALA A 193 -14.30 -1.46 -4.55
C ALA A 193 -13.94 -2.95 -4.65
N LEU A 194 -14.53 -3.79 -3.80
CA LEU A 194 -14.27 -5.23 -3.81
C LEU A 194 -14.76 -5.89 -5.12
N GLU A 195 -15.94 -5.53 -5.60
CA GLU A 195 -16.48 -6.04 -6.86
C GLU A 195 -15.63 -5.60 -8.07
N SER A 196 -15.24 -4.33 -8.12
CA SER A 196 -14.36 -3.79 -9.17
C SER A 196 -13.00 -4.52 -9.20
N GLU A 197 -12.42 -4.77 -8.04
CA GLU A 197 -11.13 -5.45 -7.94
C GLU A 197 -11.24 -6.94 -8.29
N ALA A 198 -12.31 -7.61 -7.88
CA ALA A 198 -12.59 -8.99 -8.27
C ALA A 198 -12.77 -9.12 -9.79
N GLU A 199 -13.53 -8.20 -10.41
CA GLU A 199 -13.70 -8.15 -11.87
C GLU A 199 -12.37 -7.95 -12.59
N ARG A 200 -11.56 -6.99 -12.15
CA ARG A 200 -10.24 -6.69 -12.71
C ARG A 200 -9.32 -7.92 -12.71
N ARG A 201 -9.38 -8.72 -11.66
CA ARG A 201 -8.57 -9.94 -11.49
C ARG A 201 -9.21 -11.19 -12.10
N GLY A 202 -10.46 -11.12 -12.60
CA GLY A 202 -11.23 -12.29 -13.01
C GLY A 202 -11.42 -13.29 -11.85
N LEU A 203 -11.57 -12.79 -10.63
CA LEU A 203 -11.66 -13.56 -9.41
C LEU A 203 -13.12 -13.82 -9.04
N ILE A 204 -13.45 -15.08 -8.78
CA ILE A 204 -14.72 -15.44 -8.14
C ILE A 204 -14.52 -15.34 -6.64
N LEU A 205 -15.21 -14.39 -6.01
CA LEU A 205 -15.15 -14.20 -4.57
C LEU A 205 -15.77 -15.39 -3.83
N PRO A 206 -15.18 -15.85 -2.71
CA PRO A 206 -15.78 -16.88 -1.88
C PRO A 206 -16.99 -16.33 -1.11
N GLY A 207 -17.85 -17.21 -0.58
CA GLY A 207 -18.99 -16.80 0.24
C GLY A 207 -18.61 -16.33 1.65
N GLN A 208 -17.42 -16.70 2.15
CA GLN A 208 -16.89 -16.30 3.45
C GLN A 208 -15.38 -16.08 3.37
N PHE A 209 -14.87 -15.24 4.24
CA PHE A 209 -13.43 -14.99 4.35
C PHE A 209 -12.72 -16.18 5.00
N ASP A 210 -11.80 -16.73 4.26
CA ASP A 210 -10.83 -17.69 4.79
C ASP A 210 -9.50 -17.59 4.03
N VAL A 211 -8.44 -18.08 4.65
CA VAL A 211 -7.14 -18.15 4.01
C VAL A 211 -7.05 -19.42 3.15
N PRO A 212 -6.32 -19.37 2.02
CA PRO A 212 -6.35 -20.49 1.06
C PRO A 212 -5.70 -21.78 1.54
N ASP A 213 -4.87 -21.75 2.59
CA ASP A 213 -4.20 -22.90 3.20
C ASP A 213 -3.82 -22.56 4.65
N HIS A 214 -4.55 -23.08 5.62
CA HIS A 214 -4.36 -22.77 7.04
C HIS A 214 -2.97 -23.13 7.58
N GLN A 215 -2.41 -24.27 7.19
CA GLN A 215 -1.11 -24.72 7.69
C GLN A 215 0.02 -23.82 7.19
N LEU A 216 -0.02 -23.48 5.90
CA LEU A 216 0.93 -22.57 5.27
C LEU A 216 0.80 -21.16 5.86
N TRP A 217 -0.44 -20.69 6.04
CA TRP A 217 -0.71 -19.33 6.49
C TRP A 217 -0.42 -19.12 7.97
N ASP A 218 -0.65 -20.12 8.85
CA ASP A 218 -0.33 -19.97 10.28
C ASP A 218 1.16 -19.66 10.47
N THR A 219 2.03 -20.42 9.81
CA THR A 219 3.48 -20.19 9.87
C THR A 219 3.86 -18.85 9.26
N GLY A 220 3.36 -18.52 8.06
CA GLY A 220 3.70 -17.31 7.34
C GLY A 220 3.19 -16.05 8.04
N TYR A 221 1.94 -16.06 8.50
CA TYR A 221 1.35 -14.93 9.21
C TYR A 221 2.08 -14.63 10.52
N ARG A 222 2.33 -15.65 11.37
CA ARG A 222 3.08 -15.47 12.64
C ARG A 222 4.46 -14.87 12.41
N ALA A 223 5.13 -15.24 11.32
CA ALA A 223 6.44 -14.67 10.98
C ALA A 223 6.33 -13.18 10.62
N GLU A 224 5.31 -12.78 9.84
CA GLU A 224 5.09 -11.37 9.48
C GLU A 224 4.54 -10.54 10.66
N ALA A 225 3.65 -11.08 11.47
CA ALA A 225 3.13 -10.42 12.67
C ALA A 225 4.26 -10.08 13.65
N ARG A 226 5.19 -11.02 13.90
CA ARG A 226 6.37 -10.77 14.76
C ARG A 226 7.32 -9.70 14.23
N ARG A 227 7.38 -9.51 12.90
CA ARG A 227 8.21 -8.46 12.26
C ARG A 227 7.50 -7.11 12.22
N SER A 228 6.22 -7.10 12.49
CA SER A 228 5.39 -5.90 12.49
C SER A 228 5.33 -5.26 13.88
N LEU A 229 4.73 -4.07 13.94
CA LEU A 229 4.38 -3.39 15.18
C LEU A 229 2.94 -3.72 15.63
N LEU A 230 2.32 -4.70 14.99
CA LEU A 230 0.98 -5.14 15.32
C LEU A 230 0.99 -5.91 16.66
N THR A 231 0.22 -5.44 17.63
CA THR A 231 0.21 -6.03 18.99
C THR A 231 -1.09 -6.78 19.31
N ILE A 232 -2.09 -6.69 18.42
CA ILE A 232 -3.46 -7.14 18.69
C ILE A 232 -3.85 -8.46 18.04
N ALA A 233 -3.03 -8.97 17.12
CA ALA A 233 -3.28 -10.25 16.45
C ALA A 233 -1.91 -10.89 16.13
N SER A 234 -1.45 -11.75 17.01
CA SER A 234 -0.17 -12.45 16.89
C SER A 234 -0.29 -13.81 16.19
N THR A 235 -1.51 -14.35 16.13
CA THR A 235 -1.85 -15.63 15.51
C THR A 235 -2.79 -15.44 14.31
N LEU A 236 -2.84 -16.45 13.45
CA LEU A 236 -3.74 -16.45 12.31
C LEU A 236 -5.21 -16.40 12.75
N ASP A 237 -5.58 -17.14 13.80
CA ASP A 237 -6.96 -17.19 14.31
C ASP A 237 -7.40 -15.82 14.84
N GLU A 238 -6.53 -15.13 15.58
CA GLU A 238 -6.82 -13.76 16.03
C GLU A 238 -7.02 -12.81 14.86
N ALA A 239 -6.18 -12.89 13.83
CA ALA A 239 -6.28 -12.05 12.65
C ALA A 239 -7.55 -12.32 11.84
N THR A 240 -7.85 -13.59 11.58
CA THR A 240 -9.07 -13.98 10.87
C THR A 240 -10.32 -13.63 11.67
N GLY A 241 -10.27 -13.73 13.00
CA GLY A 241 -11.34 -13.29 13.91
C GLY A 241 -11.65 -11.79 13.82
N ILE A 242 -10.66 -10.96 13.48
CA ILE A 242 -10.85 -9.52 13.23
C ILE A 242 -11.39 -9.26 11.82
N VAL A 243 -10.88 -9.99 10.82
CA VAL A 243 -11.20 -9.71 9.41
C VAL A 243 -12.56 -10.30 9.00
N ARG A 244 -12.96 -11.46 9.49
CA ARG A 244 -14.24 -12.10 9.14
C ARG A 244 -15.46 -11.22 9.39
N PRO A 245 -15.66 -10.60 10.56
CA PRO A 245 -16.81 -9.72 10.78
C PRO A 245 -16.91 -8.54 9.79
N PHE A 246 -15.79 -8.13 9.20
CA PHE A 246 -15.75 -7.13 8.15
C PHE A 246 -16.02 -7.72 6.78
N ALA A 247 -15.33 -8.80 6.43
CA ALA A 247 -15.30 -9.33 5.08
C ALA A 247 -16.51 -10.20 4.74
N ASP A 248 -17.01 -11.04 5.67
CA ASP A 248 -18.11 -11.95 5.40
C ASP A 248 -19.38 -11.22 4.96
N PRO A 249 -19.84 -10.13 5.65
CA PRO A 249 -20.99 -9.38 5.17
C PRO A 249 -20.81 -8.75 3.78
N LEU A 250 -19.58 -8.36 3.41
CA LEU A 250 -19.29 -7.87 2.05
C LEU A 250 -19.36 -9.00 1.02
N LEU A 251 -18.83 -10.18 1.34
CA LEU A 251 -18.84 -11.35 0.46
C LEU A 251 -20.27 -11.88 0.27
N GLU A 252 -21.10 -11.81 1.32
CA GLU A 252 -22.53 -12.15 1.31
C GLU A 252 -23.44 -11.04 0.77
N ARG A 253 -22.89 -9.83 0.50
CA ARG A 253 -23.64 -8.63 0.09
C ARG A 253 -24.70 -8.19 1.11
N THR A 254 -24.42 -8.38 2.38
CA THR A 254 -25.28 -8.00 3.50
C THR A 254 -24.73 -6.86 4.34
N ALA A 255 -23.50 -6.41 4.05
CA ALA A 255 -22.90 -5.27 4.74
C ALA A 255 -23.73 -4.00 4.50
N ALA A 256 -24.01 -3.26 5.57
CA ALA A 256 -24.75 -2.01 5.52
C ALA A 256 -24.17 -0.98 6.49
N GLY A 257 -24.39 0.31 6.23
CA GLY A 257 -23.95 1.39 7.08
C GLY A 257 -22.42 1.59 7.05
N GLN A 258 -21.81 1.73 8.22
CA GLN A 258 -20.39 2.03 8.37
C GLN A 258 -19.69 0.97 9.22
N TRP A 259 -18.48 0.62 8.85
CA TRP A 259 -17.62 -0.20 9.72
C TRP A 259 -17.16 0.60 10.94
N GLU A 260 -17.37 0.04 12.12
CA GLU A 260 -16.98 0.63 13.39
C GLU A 260 -15.78 -0.12 13.99
N PRO A 261 -14.56 0.44 13.91
CA PRO A 261 -13.33 -0.21 14.38
C PRO A 261 -13.36 -0.58 15.86
N THR A 262 -14.04 0.24 16.69
CA THR A 262 -14.11 0.03 18.14
C THR A 262 -14.97 -1.16 18.54
N THR A 263 -15.98 -1.49 17.75
CA THR A 263 -16.87 -2.62 18.00
C THR A 263 -16.57 -3.82 17.13
N GLY A 264 -15.81 -3.62 16.04
CA GLY A 264 -15.55 -4.64 15.02
C GLY A 264 -16.82 -5.10 14.31
N ARG A 265 -17.74 -4.19 13.99
CA ARG A 265 -19.04 -4.49 13.35
C ARG A 265 -19.45 -3.40 12.37
N TRP A 266 -20.29 -3.78 11.42
CA TRP A 266 -21.05 -2.85 10.59
C TRP A 266 -22.21 -2.26 11.37
N SER A 267 -22.49 -0.97 11.20
CA SER A 267 -23.52 -0.21 11.96
C SER A 267 -24.88 -0.18 11.25
N GLY A 268 -25.12 -1.07 10.31
CA GLY A 268 -26.35 -1.14 9.53
C GLY A 268 -27.37 -2.11 10.08
#